data_13db9a37596391d539c6d0fee5029fa5
#
_entry.id   13db9a37596391d539c6d0fee5029fa5
#
_cell.length_a   1.000
_cell.length_b   1.000
_cell.length_c   1.000
_cell.angle_alpha   90.00
_cell.angle_beta   90.00
_cell.angle_gamma   90.00
#
_symmetry.space_group_name_H-M   'P 1'
#
loop_
_entity.id
_entity.type
_entity.pdbx_description
1 polymer ?
#
loop_
_entity_poly.entity_id
_entity_poly.type
_entity_poly.pdbx_seq_one_letter_code
_entity_poly.pdbx_strand_id
1 'polypeptide(L)'
;MTVLLVAGVLCGCAVQTGEQPGISSLPHITIGSDTYPPFVYLDNNGDPTGIDVEIAVEAFRRMGYQAVFTTIDWEQKRTLVDNGEIDCIWGCFSMDGREQDYQWAGPYMVSQQIIAVNAKSDIYAMDDLNGKTIAVQSTGKPEEIFLQSGQADIPQFEDIISLEDRSVQYAALDRGYVDAIAAHETAILQYMTDYGADFRILDEPLLITGIGAAFSVDDDRGLAQELMDTFAQMRQDGTMQE
;
A
#
# COMPACT_ATOMS: atom_id res chain seq x y z
N MET A 1 -44.22 -72.61 20.51
CA MET A 1 -43.01 -72.10 19.77
C MET A 1 -43.19 -70.58 19.58
N THR A 2 -42.61 -69.82 20.48
CA THR A 2 -42.72 -68.35 20.48
C THR A 2 -41.46 -67.74 19.92
N VAL A 3 -41.59 -67.04 18.79
CA VAL A 3 -40.49 -66.34 18.15
C VAL A 3 -40.41 -64.93 18.68
N LEU A 4 -39.31 -64.59 19.37
CA LEU A 4 -38.96 -63.23 19.80
C LEU A 4 -38.28 -62.50 18.67
N LEU A 5 -38.87 -61.39 18.19
CA LEU A 5 -38.24 -60.42 17.28
C LEU A 5 -37.51 -59.36 18.13
N VAL A 6 -36.19 -59.35 18.01
CA VAL A 6 -35.35 -58.27 18.59
C VAL A 6 -35.18 -57.17 17.54
N ALA A 7 -35.76 -55.97 17.80
CA ALA A 7 -35.56 -54.81 16.99
C ALA A 7 -34.29 -54.06 17.46
N GLY A 8 -33.25 -54.09 16.63
CA GLY A 8 -32.03 -53.30 16.85
C GLY A 8 -32.20 -51.85 16.42
N VAL A 9 -32.08 -50.92 17.39
CA VAL A 9 -32.02 -49.48 17.12
C VAL A 9 -30.59 -49.09 16.74
N LEU A 10 -30.36 -48.80 15.46
CA LEU A 10 -29.12 -48.19 14.99
C LEU A 10 -29.18 -46.68 15.25
N CYS A 11 -28.46 -46.21 16.28
CA CYS A 11 -28.24 -44.79 16.54
C CYS A 11 -27.13 -44.29 15.58
N GLY A 12 -27.52 -43.70 14.45
CA GLY A 12 -26.61 -43.05 13.53
C GLY A 12 -26.19 -41.71 14.07
N CYS A 13 -24.92 -41.58 14.52
CA CYS A 13 -24.31 -40.29 14.76
C CYS A 13 -24.10 -39.59 13.42
N ALA A 14 -24.92 -38.60 13.10
CA ALA A 14 -24.63 -37.69 11.98
C ALA A 14 -23.50 -36.77 12.42
N VAL A 15 -22.31 -36.99 11.83
CA VAL A 15 -21.22 -36.03 11.89
C VAL A 15 -21.64 -34.87 11.01
N GLN A 16 -22.03 -33.74 11.61
CA GLN A 16 -22.15 -32.48 10.90
C GLN A 16 -20.72 -32.02 10.52
N THR A 17 -20.33 -32.26 9.29
CA THR A 17 -19.22 -31.55 8.67
C THR A 17 -19.72 -30.12 8.45
N GLY A 18 -19.30 -29.21 9.34
CA GLY A 18 -19.46 -27.77 9.11
C GLY A 18 -18.64 -27.43 7.85
N GLU A 19 -19.34 -27.21 6.74
CA GLU A 19 -18.72 -26.56 5.57
C GLU A 19 -18.29 -25.17 6.05
N GLN A 20 -16.97 -24.92 6.03
CA GLN A 20 -16.46 -23.56 6.10
C GLN A 20 -17.04 -22.81 4.89
N PRO A 21 -17.63 -21.62 5.06
CA PRO A 21 -18.11 -20.84 3.94
C PRO A 21 -16.96 -20.66 2.94
N GLY A 22 -17.18 -21.00 1.70
CA GLY A 22 -16.22 -20.76 0.63
C GLY A 22 -15.91 -19.26 0.54
N ILE A 23 -14.68 -18.91 0.19
CA ILE A 23 -14.18 -17.51 0.09
C ILE A 23 -15.15 -16.62 -0.71
N SER A 24 -15.88 -17.18 -1.68
CA SER A 24 -16.88 -16.48 -2.50
C SER A 24 -18.17 -16.06 -1.77
N SER A 25 -18.33 -16.39 -0.48
CA SER A 25 -19.52 -16.04 0.33
C SER A 25 -19.26 -14.97 1.39
N LEU A 26 -18.01 -14.50 1.52
CA LEU A 26 -17.67 -13.46 2.49
C LEU A 26 -18.08 -12.06 1.97
N PRO A 27 -18.47 -11.16 2.88
CA PRO A 27 -18.64 -9.76 2.50
C PRO A 27 -17.31 -9.19 2.00
N HIS A 28 -17.37 -8.23 1.07
CA HIS A 28 -16.21 -7.65 0.42
C HIS A 28 -15.76 -6.37 1.14
N ILE A 29 -14.46 -6.13 1.15
CA ILE A 29 -13.85 -4.84 1.42
C ILE A 29 -13.17 -4.38 0.12
N THR A 30 -13.62 -3.25 -0.41
CA THR A 30 -13.07 -2.65 -1.63
C THR A 30 -11.91 -1.75 -1.26
N ILE A 31 -10.72 -2.09 -1.75
CA ILE A 31 -9.46 -1.40 -1.47
C ILE A 31 -9.06 -0.59 -2.69
N GLY A 32 -8.94 0.73 -2.53
CA GLY A 32 -8.44 1.62 -3.58
C GLY A 32 -6.91 1.73 -3.55
N SER A 33 -6.27 1.49 -4.69
CA SER A 33 -4.84 1.67 -4.88
C SER A 33 -4.52 2.10 -6.30
N ASP A 34 -3.36 2.70 -6.50
CA ASP A 34 -2.73 2.83 -7.81
C ASP A 34 -1.78 1.65 -8.08
N THR A 35 -1.17 1.62 -9.26
CA THR A 35 -0.14 0.63 -9.58
C THR A 35 1.19 1.07 -9.01
N TYR A 36 1.68 0.34 -8.01
CA TYR A 36 2.92 0.67 -7.30
C TYR A 36 3.75 -0.57 -6.92
N PRO A 37 4.50 -1.18 -7.86
CA PRO A 37 5.39 -2.29 -7.55
C PRO A 37 6.48 -1.88 -6.54
N PRO A 38 6.85 -2.76 -5.60
CA PRO A 38 6.35 -4.13 -5.37
C PRO A 38 5.15 -4.21 -4.42
N PHE A 39 4.49 -3.09 -4.09
CA PHE A 39 3.43 -3.04 -3.08
C PHE A 39 2.08 -3.51 -3.63
N VAL A 40 1.61 -2.89 -4.72
CA VAL A 40 0.37 -3.25 -5.41
C VAL A 40 0.59 -3.18 -6.92
N TYR A 41 0.41 -4.29 -7.62
CA TYR A 41 0.48 -4.38 -9.09
C TYR A 41 -0.29 -5.60 -9.59
N LEU A 42 -0.42 -5.76 -10.89
CA LEU A 42 -1.07 -6.92 -11.49
C LEU A 42 -0.02 -7.93 -11.93
N ASP A 43 -0.27 -9.19 -11.66
CA ASP A 43 0.54 -10.29 -12.17
C ASP A 43 0.29 -10.54 -13.67
N ASN A 44 0.94 -11.56 -14.24
CA ASN A 44 0.78 -11.91 -15.66
C ASN A 44 -0.63 -12.42 -16.03
N ASN A 45 -1.46 -12.77 -15.06
CA ASN A 45 -2.84 -13.19 -15.27
C ASN A 45 -3.82 -12.01 -15.15
N GLY A 46 -3.34 -10.86 -14.68
CA GLY A 46 -4.14 -9.68 -14.38
C GLY A 46 -4.71 -9.67 -12.96
N ASP A 47 -4.20 -10.54 -12.07
CA ASP A 47 -4.62 -10.59 -10.67
C ASP A 47 -3.78 -9.64 -9.82
N PRO A 48 -4.38 -8.92 -8.84
CA PRO A 48 -3.65 -8.08 -7.90
C PRO A 48 -2.65 -8.89 -7.08
N THR A 49 -1.42 -8.39 -6.96
CA THR A 49 -0.33 -9.01 -6.20
C THR A 49 0.59 -7.93 -5.62
N GLY A 50 1.49 -8.33 -4.72
CA GLY A 50 2.46 -7.47 -4.07
C GLY A 50 2.36 -7.49 -2.56
N ILE A 51 3.29 -6.80 -1.91
CA ILE A 51 3.44 -6.81 -0.44
C ILE A 51 2.13 -6.41 0.25
N ASP A 52 1.53 -5.31 -0.18
CA ASP A 52 0.31 -4.79 0.43
C ASP A 52 -0.91 -5.67 0.13
N VAL A 53 -0.95 -6.26 -1.05
CA VAL A 53 -2.03 -7.19 -1.43
C VAL A 53 -2.02 -8.44 -0.57
N GLU A 54 -0.84 -9.05 -0.35
CA GLU A 54 -0.71 -10.25 0.47
C GLU A 54 -1.10 -9.98 1.93
N ILE A 55 -0.65 -8.85 2.49
CA ILE A 55 -1.00 -8.43 3.86
C ILE A 55 -2.51 -8.19 3.97
N ALA A 56 -3.10 -7.43 3.04
CA ALA A 56 -4.52 -7.09 3.08
C ALA A 56 -5.42 -8.33 2.92
N VAL A 57 -5.10 -9.21 1.96
CA VAL A 57 -5.87 -10.45 1.73
C VAL A 57 -5.90 -11.32 2.98
N GLU A 58 -4.75 -11.54 3.61
CA GLU A 58 -4.68 -12.34 4.83
C GLU A 58 -5.36 -11.66 6.01
N ALA A 59 -5.16 -10.35 6.20
CA ALA A 59 -5.77 -9.60 7.28
C ALA A 59 -7.30 -9.60 7.18
N PHE A 60 -7.87 -9.24 6.04
CA PHE A 60 -9.32 -9.21 5.84
C PHE A 60 -9.94 -10.60 5.87
N ARG A 61 -9.23 -11.62 5.39
CA ARG A 61 -9.67 -13.02 5.54
C ARG A 61 -9.85 -13.40 7.02
N ARG A 62 -8.94 -12.99 7.91
CA ARG A 62 -9.04 -13.23 9.36
C ARG A 62 -10.23 -12.48 9.99
N MET A 63 -10.51 -11.28 9.50
CA MET A 63 -11.68 -10.49 9.91
C MET A 63 -13.01 -11.00 9.32
N GLY A 64 -12.97 -12.02 8.44
CA GLY A 64 -14.17 -12.59 7.82
C GLY A 64 -14.64 -11.84 6.58
N TYR A 65 -13.75 -11.12 5.91
CA TYR A 65 -13.99 -10.39 4.66
C TYR A 65 -13.17 -10.94 3.51
N GLN A 66 -13.59 -10.63 2.29
CA GLN A 66 -12.79 -10.78 1.07
C GLN A 66 -12.24 -9.42 0.66
N ALA A 67 -10.91 -9.28 0.59
CA ALA A 67 -10.27 -8.10 0.02
C ALA A 67 -10.46 -8.07 -1.50
N VAL A 68 -10.89 -6.92 -2.03
CA VAL A 68 -11.06 -6.68 -3.47
C VAL A 68 -10.32 -5.40 -3.83
N PHE A 69 -9.20 -5.53 -4.53
CA PHE A 69 -8.42 -4.38 -5.00
C PHE A 69 -9.05 -3.78 -6.24
N THR A 70 -9.14 -2.45 -6.27
CA THR A 70 -9.55 -1.67 -7.44
C THR A 70 -8.50 -0.60 -7.73
N THR A 71 -8.12 -0.48 -8.99
CA THR A 71 -7.23 0.59 -9.43
C THR A 71 -8.01 1.90 -9.46
N ILE A 72 -7.50 2.91 -8.78
CA ILE A 72 -8.10 4.24 -8.72
C ILE A 72 -7.15 5.29 -9.30
N ASP A 73 -7.71 6.43 -9.68
CA ASP A 73 -6.97 7.65 -9.80
C ASP A 73 -6.52 8.10 -8.40
N TRP A 74 -5.19 8.14 -8.19
CA TRP A 74 -4.63 8.45 -6.87
C TRP A 74 -4.99 9.84 -6.36
N GLU A 75 -5.23 10.78 -7.25
CA GLU A 75 -5.68 12.12 -6.87
C GLU A 75 -7.09 12.10 -6.25
N GLN A 76 -7.92 11.13 -6.63
CA GLN A 76 -9.29 10.98 -6.14
C GLN A 76 -9.42 10.16 -4.86
N LYS A 77 -8.33 9.57 -4.35
CA LYS A 77 -8.36 8.64 -3.22
C LYS A 77 -9.18 9.13 -2.03
N ARG A 78 -9.02 10.42 -1.65
CA ARG A 78 -9.76 11.03 -0.54
C ARG A 78 -11.26 11.07 -0.83
N THR A 79 -11.63 11.55 -1.99
CA THR A 79 -13.03 11.66 -2.40
C THR A 79 -13.71 10.28 -2.46
N LEU A 80 -13.01 9.29 -3.01
CA LEU A 80 -13.55 7.93 -3.16
C LEU A 80 -13.81 7.27 -1.80
N VAL A 81 -12.87 7.40 -0.84
CA VAL A 81 -13.06 6.80 0.49
C VAL A 81 -14.12 7.54 1.31
N ASP A 82 -14.16 8.87 1.23
CA ASP A 82 -15.15 9.67 1.96
C ASP A 82 -16.57 9.46 1.42
N ASN A 83 -16.73 9.19 0.11
CA ASN A 83 -18.01 8.85 -0.50
C ASN A 83 -18.43 7.37 -0.33
N GLY A 84 -17.55 6.50 0.20
CA GLY A 84 -17.81 5.08 0.33
C GLY A 84 -17.77 4.30 -0.99
N GLU A 85 -17.15 4.86 -2.03
CA GLU A 85 -16.91 4.15 -3.31
C GLU A 85 -15.80 3.11 -3.17
N ILE A 86 -14.86 3.34 -2.24
CA ILE A 86 -13.91 2.38 -1.70
C ILE A 86 -14.03 2.36 -0.18
N ASP A 87 -13.77 1.21 0.45
CA ASP A 87 -13.79 1.09 1.91
C ASP A 87 -12.53 1.63 2.56
N CYS A 88 -11.38 1.46 1.91
CA CYS A 88 -10.10 2.00 2.38
C CYS A 88 -9.11 2.26 1.24
N ILE A 89 -8.12 3.08 1.53
CA ILE A 89 -6.95 3.36 0.69
C ILE A 89 -5.81 2.49 1.20
N TRP A 90 -5.17 1.70 0.31
CA TRP A 90 -4.04 0.86 0.70
C TRP A 90 -3.09 0.66 -0.48
N GLY A 91 -1.92 1.26 -0.45
CA GLY A 91 -0.90 1.22 -1.50
C GLY A 91 0.34 1.99 -1.07
N CYS A 92 1.09 1.45 -0.09
CA CYS A 92 2.25 2.10 0.52
C CYS A 92 1.95 3.56 0.94
N PHE A 93 0.83 3.76 1.66
CA PHE A 93 0.32 5.08 1.99
C PHE A 93 0.93 5.61 3.27
N SER A 94 1.76 6.67 3.16
CA SER A 94 2.44 7.34 4.28
C SER A 94 1.46 8.02 5.22
N MET A 95 1.61 7.74 6.52
CA MET A 95 0.72 8.27 7.58
C MET A 95 1.11 9.69 8.02
N ASP A 96 2.41 9.99 8.04
CA ASP A 96 2.95 11.23 8.59
C ASP A 96 2.30 12.49 8.01
N GLY A 97 1.86 13.38 8.91
CA GLY A 97 1.18 14.63 8.58
C GLY A 97 -0.26 14.47 8.09
N ARG A 98 -0.80 13.25 8.10
CA ARG A 98 -2.17 12.91 7.68
C ARG A 98 -2.96 12.18 8.77
N GLU A 99 -2.45 12.18 10.01
CA GLU A 99 -3.01 11.42 11.14
C GLU A 99 -4.45 11.85 11.46
N GLN A 100 -4.80 13.11 11.17
CA GLN A 100 -6.13 13.65 11.42
C GLN A 100 -7.07 13.54 10.20
N ASP A 101 -6.53 13.15 9.04
CA ASP A 101 -7.29 13.12 7.79
C ASP A 101 -8.05 11.81 7.58
N TYR A 102 -7.65 10.75 8.28
CA TYR A 102 -8.17 9.39 8.12
C TYR A 102 -8.23 8.66 9.45
N GLN A 103 -9.07 7.62 9.52
CA GLN A 103 -8.91 6.58 10.52
C GLN A 103 -7.88 5.57 10.01
N TRP A 104 -6.77 5.44 10.70
CA TRP A 104 -5.64 4.62 10.27
C TRP A 104 -5.63 3.25 10.91
N ALA A 105 -5.37 2.24 10.10
CA ALA A 105 -4.86 0.95 10.55
C ALA A 105 -3.38 0.85 10.20
N GLY A 106 -2.52 0.95 11.23
CA GLY A 106 -1.07 0.95 11.03
C GLY A 106 -0.30 1.59 12.20
N PRO A 107 1.04 1.77 12.03
CA PRO A 107 1.78 1.32 10.86
C PRO A 107 1.90 -0.20 10.81
N TYR A 108 1.72 -0.78 9.62
CA TYR A 108 2.03 -2.18 9.39
C TYR A 108 3.46 -2.39 8.90
N MET A 109 4.07 -1.34 8.34
CA MET A 109 5.44 -1.31 7.84
C MET A 109 6.03 0.09 8.05
N VAL A 110 7.35 0.20 8.10
CA VAL A 110 8.09 1.47 8.01
C VAL A 110 8.80 1.52 6.67
N SER A 111 8.78 2.67 6.01
CA SER A 111 9.42 2.89 4.72
C SER A 111 10.13 4.23 4.68
N GLN A 112 11.07 4.37 3.75
CA GLN A 112 11.79 5.61 3.51
C GLN A 112 11.34 6.23 2.19
N GLN A 113 10.99 7.52 2.22
CA GLN A 113 10.95 8.36 1.02
C GLN A 113 12.37 8.83 0.75
N ILE A 114 12.87 8.57 -0.44
CA ILE A 114 14.24 8.91 -0.83
C ILE A 114 14.23 9.70 -2.13
N ILE A 115 15.37 10.33 -2.43
CA ILE A 115 15.62 10.96 -3.72
C ILE A 115 16.59 10.10 -4.51
N ALA A 116 16.25 9.85 -5.77
CA ALA A 116 17.13 9.19 -6.72
C ALA A 116 17.45 10.12 -7.90
N VAL A 117 18.67 10.01 -8.39
CA VAL A 117 19.21 10.75 -9.53
C VAL A 117 19.85 9.78 -10.52
N ASN A 118 20.10 10.20 -11.75
CA ASN A 118 20.88 9.37 -12.67
C ASN A 118 22.29 9.14 -12.10
N ALA A 119 22.78 7.91 -12.10
CA ALA A 119 24.10 7.57 -11.53
C ALA A 119 25.27 8.34 -12.14
N LYS A 120 25.11 8.86 -13.38
CA LYS A 120 26.11 9.64 -14.10
C LYS A 120 26.00 11.14 -13.85
N SER A 121 25.00 11.59 -13.07
CA SER A 121 24.87 13.01 -12.71
C SER A 121 25.97 13.44 -11.74
N ASP A 122 26.13 14.73 -11.58
CA ASP A 122 27.00 15.39 -10.59
C ASP A 122 26.28 15.71 -9.27
N ILE A 123 25.12 15.14 -9.04
CA ILE A 123 24.29 15.34 -7.84
C ILE A 123 24.59 14.22 -6.84
N TYR A 124 25.13 14.57 -5.67
CA TYR A 124 25.54 13.63 -4.62
C TYR A 124 24.86 13.89 -3.27
N ALA A 125 24.33 15.10 -3.06
CA ALA A 125 23.68 15.52 -1.83
C ALA A 125 22.44 16.36 -2.10
N MET A 126 21.62 16.60 -1.06
CA MET A 126 20.42 17.43 -1.16
C MET A 126 20.72 18.86 -1.68
N ASP A 127 21.83 19.45 -1.25
CA ASP A 127 22.21 20.80 -1.68
C ASP A 127 22.50 20.90 -3.20
N ASP A 128 22.93 19.82 -3.84
CA ASP A 128 23.18 19.78 -5.29
C ASP A 128 21.88 19.85 -6.11
N LEU A 129 20.73 19.67 -5.47
CA LEU A 129 19.40 19.74 -6.11
C LEU A 129 18.90 21.18 -6.27
N ASN A 130 19.57 22.19 -5.71
CA ASN A 130 19.21 23.59 -5.92
C ASN A 130 19.29 23.95 -7.42
N GLY A 131 18.18 24.49 -7.95
CA GLY A 131 18.07 24.85 -9.38
C GLY A 131 17.93 23.64 -10.30
N LYS A 132 17.62 22.45 -9.79
CA LYS A 132 17.35 21.22 -10.55
C LYS A 132 15.86 20.96 -10.69
N THR A 133 15.50 20.10 -11.62
CA THR A 133 14.10 19.65 -11.84
C THR A 133 13.88 18.30 -11.17
N ILE A 134 12.80 18.19 -10.38
CA ILE A 134 12.43 16.94 -9.75
C ILE A 134 11.02 16.50 -10.18
N ALA A 135 10.83 15.21 -10.43
CA ALA A 135 9.50 14.63 -10.63
C ALA A 135 9.02 13.87 -9.40
N VAL A 136 7.75 14.04 -9.07
CA VAL A 136 7.08 13.40 -7.95
C VAL A 136 5.71 12.88 -8.40
N GLN A 137 5.13 11.94 -7.64
CA GLN A 137 3.74 11.58 -7.86
C GLN A 137 2.83 12.69 -7.31
N SER A 138 1.83 13.07 -8.12
CA SER A 138 0.77 13.99 -7.71
C SER A 138 0.05 13.48 -6.46
N THR A 139 -0.22 14.36 -5.51
CA THR A 139 -0.81 14.08 -4.19
C THR A 139 -0.07 13.00 -3.38
N GLY A 140 1.18 12.69 -3.79
CA GLY A 140 2.12 11.87 -3.06
C GLY A 140 2.76 12.59 -1.88
N LYS A 141 3.44 11.84 -0.99
CA LYS A 141 4.10 12.47 0.17
C LYS A 141 5.29 13.36 -0.20
N PRO A 142 6.15 13.02 -1.18
CA PRO A 142 7.20 13.92 -1.62
C PRO A 142 6.68 15.25 -2.18
N GLU A 143 5.61 15.23 -2.98
CA GLU A 143 5.00 16.47 -3.48
C GLU A 143 4.55 17.37 -2.34
N GLU A 144 3.83 16.80 -1.37
CA GLU A 144 3.37 17.53 -0.18
C GLU A 144 4.53 18.20 0.56
N ILE A 145 5.65 17.47 0.76
CA ILE A 145 6.85 17.99 1.43
C ILE A 145 7.45 19.15 0.63
N PHE A 146 7.62 19.01 -0.68
CA PHE A 146 8.27 20.00 -1.52
C PHE A 146 7.41 21.26 -1.76
N LEU A 147 6.09 21.12 -1.73
CA LEU A 147 5.18 22.26 -1.89
C LEU A 147 4.88 23.01 -0.57
N GLN A 148 5.26 22.43 0.58
CA GLN A 148 5.13 23.13 1.85
C GLN A 148 6.15 24.27 1.96
N SER A 149 5.65 25.51 2.05
CA SER A 149 6.47 26.70 2.16
C SER A 149 7.21 26.76 3.50
N GLY A 150 8.52 27.07 3.48
CA GLY A 150 9.27 27.48 4.67
C GLY A 150 10.04 26.38 5.40
N GLN A 151 10.23 25.22 4.82
CA GLN A 151 11.17 24.22 5.34
C GLN A 151 12.60 24.58 4.91
N ALA A 152 13.49 24.84 5.88
CA ALA A 152 14.86 25.30 5.62
C ALA A 152 15.74 24.24 4.93
N ASP A 153 15.36 22.97 5.04
CA ASP A 153 16.16 21.83 4.58
C ASP A 153 15.70 21.27 3.22
N ILE A 154 14.73 21.93 2.57
CA ILE A 154 14.24 21.52 1.24
C ILE A 154 14.97 22.32 0.16
N PRO A 155 15.56 21.66 -0.86
CA PRO A 155 16.20 22.35 -1.99
C PRO A 155 15.25 23.30 -2.72
N GLN A 156 15.81 24.39 -3.23
CA GLN A 156 15.07 25.30 -4.12
C GLN A 156 15.12 24.74 -5.54
N PHE A 157 14.15 23.92 -5.89
CA PHE A 157 14.04 23.34 -7.23
C PHE A 157 13.78 24.44 -8.28
N GLU A 158 14.29 24.25 -9.51
CA GLU A 158 13.87 25.02 -10.67
C GLU A 158 12.43 24.71 -11.04
N ASP A 159 12.08 23.39 -11.01
CA ASP A 159 10.72 22.93 -11.27
C ASP A 159 10.41 21.64 -10.48
N ILE A 160 9.17 21.50 -10.04
CA ILE A 160 8.62 20.30 -9.42
C ILE A 160 7.50 19.79 -10.32
N ILE A 161 7.77 18.68 -11.02
CA ILE A 161 6.85 18.09 -11.99
C ILE A 161 6.01 17.03 -11.28
N SER A 162 4.73 17.32 -11.10
CA SER A 162 3.76 16.39 -10.54
C SER A 162 3.21 15.50 -11.64
N LEU A 163 3.31 14.19 -11.47
CA LEU A 163 2.89 13.18 -12.42
C LEU A 163 1.88 12.22 -11.78
N GLU A 164 0.81 11.92 -12.49
CA GLU A 164 -0.21 10.96 -12.04
C GLU A 164 0.34 9.54 -11.99
N ASP A 165 1.09 9.14 -13.01
CA ASP A 165 1.64 7.79 -13.18
C ASP A 165 3.11 7.72 -12.73
N ARG A 166 3.37 6.86 -11.73
CA ARG A 166 4.73 6.61 -11.20
C ARG A 166 5.68 6.01 -12.24
N SER A 167 5.18 5.23 -13.18
CA SER A 167 6.03 4.66 -14.23
C SER A 167 6.61 5.73 -15.14
N VAL A 168 5.84 6.79 -15.39
CA VAL A 168 6.30 7.97 -16.13
C VAL A 168 7.34 8.75 -15.34
N GLN A 169 7.19 8.86 -14.02
CA GLN A 169 8.17 9.49 -13.13
C GLN A 169 9.56 8.83 -13.25
N TYR A 170 9.61 7.50 -13.11
CA TYR A 170 10.87 6.75 -13.20
C TYR A 170 11.47 6.81 -14.60
N ALA A 171 10.64 6.68 -15.63
CA ALA A 171 11.10 6.79 -17.02
C ALA A 171 11.61 8.18 -17.36
N ALA A 172 11.07 9.24 -16.75
CA ALA A 172 11.56 10.60 -16.94
C ALA A 172 13.00 10.77 -16.43
N LEU A 173 13.33 10.19 -15.25
CA LEU A 173 14.69 10.19 -14.73
C LEU A 173 15.63 9.36 -15.62
N ASP A 174 15.23 8.15 -15.98
CA ASP A 174 16.04 7.24 -16.78
C ASP A 174 16.43 7.87 -18.14
N ARG A 175 15.52 8.64 -18.73
CA ARG A 175 15.72 9.34 -20.00
C ARG A 175 16.33 10.75 -19.87
N GLY A 176 16.57 11.22 -18.65
CA GLY A 176 17.16 12.53 -18.37
C GLY A 176 16.21 13.70 -18.66
N TYR A 177 14.89 13.50 -18.58
CA TYR A 177 13.92 14.58 -18.69
C TYR A 177 13.77 15.37 -17.38
N VAL A 178 14.18 14.77 -16.27
CA VAL A 178 14.30 15.39 -14.96
C VAL A 178 15.65 15.03 -14.35
N ASP A 179 16.13 15.83 -13.41
CA ASP A 179 17.40 15.60 -12.71
C ASP A 179 17.24 14.61 -11.56
N ALA A 180 16.07 14.58 -10.94
CA ALA A 180 15.78 13.75 -9.78
C ALA A 180 14.32 13.24 -9.76
N ILE A 181 14.09 12.22 -8.95
CA ILE A 181 12.76 11.74 -8.54
C ILE A 181 12.73 11.51 -7.04
N ALA A 182 11.55 11.57 -6.43
CA ALA A 182 11.35 11.18 -5.03
C ALA A 182 10.21 10.16 -4.91
N ALA A 183 10.49 9.03 -4.25
CA ALA A 183 9.53 7.95 -4.02
C ALA A 183 10.01 7.04 -2.87
N HIS A 184 9.24 6.00 -2.53
CA HIS A 184 9.69 4.98 -1.58
C HIS A 184 10.89 4.20 -2.12
N GLU A 185 11.90 4.01 -1.27
CA GLU A 185 13.16 3.34 -1.62
C GLU A 185 12.92 1.98 -2.27
N THR A 186 12.08 1.14 -1.65
CA THR A 186 11.76 -0.20 -2.15
C THR A 186 11.24 -0.17 -3.59
N ALA A 187 10.41 0.81 -3.94
CA ALA A 187 9.87 0.92 -5.29
C ALA A 187 10.91 1.39 -6.30
N ILE A 188 11.80 2.30 -5.92
CA ILE A 188 12.92 2.73 -6.78
C ILE A 188 13.87 1.55 -7.03
N LEU A 189 14.24 0.80 -5.99
CA LEU A 189 15.10 -0.39 -6.11
C LEU A 189 14.45 -1.48 -6.97
N GLN A 190 13.14 -1.66 -6.86
CA GLN A 190 12.38 -2.58 -7.71
C GLN A 190 12.47 -2.15 -9.17
N TYR A 191 12.21 -0.87 -9.46
CA TYR A 191 12.30 -0.34 -10.82
C TYR A 191 13.70 -0.50 -11.41
N MET A 192 14.75 -0.18 -10.64
CA MET A 192 16.15 -0.37 -11.07
C MET A 192 16.44 -1.84 -11.42
N THR A 193 15.89 -2.78 -10.65
CA THR A 193 16.05 -4.22 -10.89
C THR A 193 15.31 -4.68 -12.15
N ASP A 194 14.05 -4.27 -12.32
CA ASP A 194 13.18 -4.75 -13.38
C ASP A 194 13.58 -4.19 -14.76
N TYR A 195 14.03 -2.94 -14.80
CA TYR A 195 14.34 -2.22 -16.04
C TYR A 195 15.84 -2.00 -16.28
N GLY A 196 16.71 -2.38 -15.33
CA GLY A 196 18.15 -2.16 -15.42
C GLY A 196 18.53 -0.69 -15.37
N ALA A 197 17.70 0.15 -14.74
CA ALA A 197 17.95 1.58 -14.62
C ALA A 197 19.17 1.85 -13.71
N ASP A 198 20.03 2.79 -14.12
CA ASP A 198 21.27 3.12 -13.42
C ASP A 198 21.06 4.42 -12.61
N PHE A 199 20.42 4.29 -11.44
CA PHE A 199 20.17 5.39 -10.53
C PHE A 199 21.14 5.36 -9.35
N ARG A 200 21.42 6.55 -8.80
CA ARG A 200 22.03 6.75 -7.49
C ARG A 200 20.98 7.24 -6.52
N ILE A 201 20.85 6.58 -5.39
CA ILE A 201 20.05 7.02 -4.26
C ILE A 201 20.91 7.97 -3.43
N LEU A 202 20.39 9.14 -3.05
CA LEU A 202 21.06 10.04 -2.12
C LEU A 202 21.04 9.47 -0.72
N ASP A 203 22.12 9.68 0.04
CA ASP A 203 22.32 9.06 1.36
C ASP A 203 21.29 9.53 2.42
N GLU A 204 20.83 10.78 2.31
CA GLU A 204 19.85 11.34 3.25
C GLU A 204 18.41 11.03 2.79
N PRO A 205 17.63 10.30 3.61
CA PRO A 205 16.21 10.08 3.31
C PRO A 205 15.44 11.40 3.43
N LEU A 206 14.51 11.62 2.52
CA LEU A 206 13.58 12.75 2.59
C LEU A 206 12.65 12.64 3.79
N LEU A 207 12.21 11.40 4.10
CA LEU A 207 11.32 11.10 5.22
C LEU A 207 11.40 9.61 5.55
N ILE A 208 11.40 9.27 6.84
CA ILE A 208 11.11 7.91 7.32
C ILE A 208 9.68 7.95 7.85
N THR A 209 8.82 7.08 7.36
CA THR A 209 7.37 7.15 7.58
C THR A 209 6.76 5.80 7.90
N GLY A 210 5.76 5.79 8.78
CA GLY A 210 4.88 4.65 8.96
C GLY A 210 3.92 4.51 7.79
N ILE A 211 3.66 3.28 7.35
CA ILE A 211 2.75 2.95 6.26
C ILE A 211 1.50 2.31 6.85
N GLY A 212 0.33 2.79 6.44
CA GLY A 212 -0.96 2.34 6.96
C GLY A 212 -2.02 2.20 5.88
N ALA A 213 -3.10 1.48 6.23
CA ALA A 213 -4.36 1.52 5.49
C ALA A 213 -5.24 2.64 6.07
N ALA A 214 -5.86 3.44 5.21
CA ALA A 214 -6.62 4.62 5.59
C ALA A 214 -8.11 4.46 5.26
N PHE A 215 -8.95 4.66 6.26
CA PHE A 215 -10.41 4.68 6.14
C PHE A 215 -10.91 6.11 6.28
N SER A 216 -12.13 6.41 5.80
CA SER A 216 -12.75 7.71 6.04
C SER A 216 -12.80 8.03 7.54
N VAL A 217 -12.64 9.30 7.91
CA VAL A 217 -12.83 9.74 9.31
C VAL A 217 -14.24 9.49 9.81
N ASP A 218 -15.21 9.41 8.92
CA ASP A 218 -16.62 9.18 9.21
C ASP A 218 -17.02 7.69 9.19
N ASP A 219 -16.05 6.77 8.99
CA ASP A 219 -16.33 5.32 9.03
C ASP A 219 -16.65 4.87 10.46
N ASP A 220 -17.91 4.51 10.71
CA ASP A 220 -18.42 4.09 12.03
C ASP A 220 -18.43 2.56 12.22
N ARG A 221 -17.93 1.79 11.23
CA ARG A 221 -17.91 0.30 11.27
C ARG A 221 -16.83 -0.27 12.19
N GLY A 222 -15.86 0.54 12.60
CA GLY A 222 -14.73 0.12 13.45
C GLY A 222 -13.67 -0.71 12.74
N LEU A 223 -13.68 -0.75 11.39
CA LEU A 223 -12.79 -1.57 10.58
C LEU A 223 -11.31 -1.23 10.79
N ALA A 224 -10.99 0.04 10.95
CA ALA A 224 -9.60 0.47 11.17
C ALA A 224 -9.03 -0.15 12.46
N GLN A 225 -9.79 -0.14 13.56
CA GLN A 225 -9.36 -0.73 14.83
C GLN A 225 -9.28 -2.26 14.75
N GLU A 226 -10.26 -2.92 14.13
CA GLU A 226 -10.25 -4.37 13.96
C GLU A 226 -9.05 -4.82 13.09
N LEU A 227 -8.71 -4.05 12.05
CA LEU A 227 -7.54 -4.31 11.22
C LEU A 227 -6.23 -4.13 11.99
N MET A 228 -6.12 -3.11 12.86
CA MET A 228 -4.98 -2.94 13.77
C MET A 228 -4.80 -4.14 14.70
N ASP A 229 -5.89 -4.61 15.30
CA ASP A 229 -5.87 -5.77 16.18
C ASP A 229 -5.45 -7.05 15.42
N THR A 230 -5.89 -7.15 14.16
CA THR A 230 -5.51 -8.24 13.25
C THR A 230 -4.02 -8.18 12.89
N PHE A 231 -3.46 -7.01 12.61
CA PHE A 231 -2.02 -6.85 12.41
C PHE A 231 -1.21 -7.28 13.63
N ALA A 232 -1.68 -6.95 14.84
CA ALA A 232 -1.03 -7.39 16.07
C ALA A 232 -1.02 -8.93 16.20
N GLN A 233 -2.11 -9.60 15.82
CA GLN A 233 -2.19 -11.07 15.78
C GLN A 233 -1.24 -11.66 14.72
N MET A 234 -1.18 -11.05 13.51
CA MET A 234 -0.32 -11.51 12.43
C MET A 234 1.17 -11.37 12.76
N ARG A 235 1.57 -10.35 13.53
CA ARG A 235 2.92 -10.23 14.07
C ARG A 235 3.20 -11.30 15.11
N GLN A 236 2.25 -11.54 16.04
CA GLN A 236 2.41 -12.50 17.12
C GLN A 236 2.56 -13.93 16.62
N ASP A 237 1.86 -14.32 15.56
CA ASP A 237 1.93 -15.68 15.00
C ASP A 237 3.00 -15.83 13.90
N GLY A 238 3.71 -14.76 13.56
CA GLY A 238 4.80 -14.77 12.56
C GLY A 238 4.34 -14.69 11.10
N THR A 239 3.05 -14.47 10.84
CA THR A 239 2.54 -14.26 9.48
C THR A 239 3.06 -12.95 8.89
N MET A 240 3.18 -11.93 9.74
CA MET A 240 3.81 -10.65 9.41
C MET A 240 5.08 -10.55 10.27
N GLN A 241 6.25 -10.64 9.64
CA GLN A 241 7.55 -10.47 10.31
C GLN A 241 7.98 -9.00 10.25
N GLU A 242 8.69 -8.55 11.31
CA GLU A 242 9.32 -7.22 11.36
C GLU A 242 10.56 -7.14 10.46
#